data_ba500fabe39797e6552c48572e3e8765
#
_entry.id   ba500fabe39797e6552c48572e3e8765
#
_cell.length_a   1.000
_cell.length_b   1.000
_cell.length_c   1.000
_cell.angle_alpha   90.00
_cell.angle_beta   90.00
_cell.angle_gamma   90.00
#
_symmetry.space_group_name_H-M   'P 1'
#
loop_
_entity.id
_entity.type
_entity.pdbx_description
1 polymer ?
#
loop_
_entity_poly.entity_id
_entity_poly.type
_entity_poly.pdbx_seq_one_letter_code
_entity_poly.pdbx_strand_id
1 'polypeptide(L)'
;AKKEVAVRLYGNAINEKYTKLLKENKDLSLEDCILLDAVQKGHRLSESDAKILLERGLVEGEYPDLTISLSIARQTKQLPEYTKVKGLERNKIKQMALQFIQNAGEEGTRREFVIEYLRETLPARNTKEQNQRLVGNILAEMNNEGLVIQKDRNWYATTSKD
;
A
#
# COMPACT_ATOMS: atom_id res chain seq x y z
N ALA A 1 -26.50 31.96 43.72
CA ALA A 1 -25.39 31.20 43.12
C ALA A 1 -25.77 30.79 41.69
N LYS A 2 -25.08 31.29 40.67
CA LYS A 2 -25.25 30.84 39.28
C LYS A 2 -24.68 29.43 39.17
N LYS A 3 -25.50 28.46 38.80
CA LYS A 3 -25.03 27.11 38.42
C LYS A 3 -24.54 27.17 36.99
N GLU A 4 -23.24 27.08 36.78
CA GLU A 4 -22.65 26.89 35.46
C GLU A 4 -22.62 25.39 35.14
N VAL A 5 -23.10 25.02 33.94
CA VAL A 5 -22.94 23.68 33.37
C VAL A 5 -21.92 23.79 32.23
N ALA A 6 -20.74 23.22 32.42
CA ALA A 6 -19.72 23.13 31.37
C ALA A 6 -19.87 21.80 30.66
N VAL A 7 -20.18 21.82 29.35
CA VAL A 7 -20.19 20.64 28.47
C VAL A 7 -18.90 20.67 27.65
N ARG A 8 -18.03 19.67 27.83
CA ARG A 8 -16.81 19.51 27.03
C ARG A 8 -17.08 18.51 25.92
N LEU A 9 -17.26 18.99 24.69
CA LEU A 9 -17.40 18.16 23.50
C LEU A 9 -16.00 17.80 22.97
N TYR A 10 -15.65 16.53 23.04
CA TYR A 10 -14.45 16.00 22.38
C TYR A 10 -14.85 15.62 20.95
N GLY A 11 -14.55 16.51 20.01
CA GLY A 11 -14.73 16.22 18.57
C GLY A 11 -13.39 15.77 17.98
N ASN A 12 -13.32 14.59 17.43
CA ASN A 12 -12.25 14.25 16.51
C ASN A 12 -12.50 15.00 15.20
N ALA A 13 -11.56 15.87 14.81
CA ALA A 13 -11.63 16.50 13.50
C ALA A 13 -11.48 15.43 12.42
N ILE A 14 -12.53 15.20 11.64
CA ILE A 14 -12.47 14.38 10.44
C ILE A 14 -11.57 15.11 9.44
N ASN A 15 -10.71 14.36 8.74
CA ASN A 15 -9.86 14.92 7.70
C ASN A 15 -10.73 15.66 6.66
N GLU A 16 -10.37 16.89 6.30
CA GLU A 16 -11.08 17.72 5.33
C GLU A 16 -11.33 17.03 3.98
N LYS A 17 -10.45 16.11 3.60
CA LYS A 17 -10.59 15.30 2.38
C LYS A 17 -11.87 14.44 2.41
N TYR A 18 -12.25 13.89 3.59
CA TYR A 18 -13.48 13.11 3.76
C TYR A 18 -14.71 14.01 3.84
N THR A 19 -14.59 15.20 4.40
CA THR A 19 -15.66 16.18 4.38
C THR A 19 -16.04 16.59 2.94
N LYS A 20 -15.03 16.74 2.08
CA LYS A 20 -15.22 17.01 0.66
C LYS A 20 -15.84 15.81 -0.07
N LEU A 21 -15.30 14.61 0.19
CA LEU A 21 -15.81 13.36 -0.37
C LEU A 21 -17.30 13.17 -0.04
N LEU A 22 -17.71 13.44 1.21
CA LEU A 22 -19.12 13.36 1.65
C LEU A 22 -20.02 14.33 0.89
N LYS A 23 -19.53 15.54 0.58
CA LYS A 23 -20.29 16.53 -0.19
C LYS A 23 -20.44 16.14 -1.67
N GLU A 24 -19.47 15.50 -2.24
CA GLU A 24 -19.39 15.15 -3.67
C GLU A 24 -20.01 13.78 -3.97
N ASN A 25 -20.14 12.91 -2.97
CA ASN A 25 -20.62 11.53 -3.14
C ASN A 25 -21.88 11.28 -2.29
N LYS A 26 -23.03 11.22 -2.96
CA LYS A 26 -24.33 11.03 -2.30
C LYS A 26 -24.54 9.64 -1.70
N ASP A 27 -23.71 8.66 -2.12
CA ASP A 27 -23.79 7.27 -1.67
C ASP A 27 -23.01 7.02 -0.38
N LEU A 28 -22.26 8.03 0.10
CA LEU A 28 -21.53 7.96 1.36
C LEU A 28 -22.27 8.67 2.49
N SER A 29 -22.34 8.01 3.63
CA SER A 29 -22.85 8.58 4.87
C SER A 29 -21.73 9.28 5.65
N LEU A 30 -22.11 10.11 6.61
CA LEU A 30 -21.14 10.69 7.57
C LEU A 30 -20.42 9.59 8.36
N GLU A 31 -21.14 8.52 8.70
CA GLU A 31 -20.59 7.37 9.41
C GLU A 31 -19.49 6.67 8.60
N ASP A 32 -19.71 6.45 7.30
CA ASP A 32 -18.68 5.93 6.40
C ASP A 32 -17.41 6.78 6.42
N CYS A 33 -17.57 8.11 6.38
CA CYS A 33 -16.41 9.03 6.41
C CYS A 33 -15.66 8.98 7.74
N ILE A 34 -16.37 8.81 8.86
CA ILE A 34 -15.75 8.63 10.18
C ILE A 34 -14.95 7.32 10.23
N LEU A 35 -15.55 6.23 9.73
CA LEU A 35 -14.90 4.92 9.69
C LEU A 35 -13.70 4.90 8.74
N LEU A 36 -13.79 5.54 7.57
CA LEU A 36 -12.67 5.69 6.63
C LEU A 36 -11.52 6.51 7.24
N ASP A 37 -11.82 7.58 7.97
CA ASP A 37 -10.82 8.37 8.69
C ASP A 37 -10.14 7.54 9.79
N ALA A 38 -10.90 6.69 10.50
CA ALA A 38 -10.37 5.78 11.50
C ALA A 38 -9.42 4.75 10.88
N VAL A 39 -9.79 4.13 9.75
CA VAL A 39 -8.94 3.19 9.00
C VAL A 39 -7.64 3.87 8.57
N GLN A 40 -7.72 5.09 8.03
CA GLN A 40 -6.53 5.83 7.59
C GLN A 40 -5.58 6.17 8.75
N LYS A 41 -6.12 6.43 9.94
CA LYS A 41 -5.33 6.68 11.16
C LYS A 41 -4.79 5.40 11.79
N GLY A 42 -5.05 4.24 11.21
CA GLY A 42 -4.62 2.93 11.72
C GLY A 42 -5.42 2.45 12.94
N HIS A 43 -6.60 3.02 13.17
CA HIS A 43 -7.48 2.56 14.24
C HIS A 43 -8.20 1.27 13.81
N ARG A 44 -8.31 0.32 14.73
CA ARG A 44 -9.10 -0.89 14.50
C ARG A 44 -10.57 -0.57 14.53
N LEU A 45 -11.29 -1.06 13.52
CA LEU A 45 -12.75 -1.04 13.49
C LEU A 45 -13.33 -2.24 14.23
N SER A 46 -14.64 -2.19 14.50
CA SER A 46 -15.38 -3.39 14.85
C SER A 46 -15.45 -4.33 13.65
N GLU A 47 -15.64 -5.63 13.89
CA GLU A 47 -15.76 -6.62 12.80
C GLU A 47 -16.99 -6.34 11.91
N SER A 48 -18.08 -5.87 12.52
CA SER A 48 -19.31 -5.48 11.81
C SER A 48 -19.09 -4.29 10.87
N ASP A 49 -18.40 -3.23 11.33
CA ASP A 49 -18.12 -2.03 10.53
C ASP A 49 -17.15 -2.36 9.40
N ALA A 50 -16.11 -3.16 9.72
CA ALA A 50 -15.15 -3.63 8.74
C ALA A 50 -15.83 -4.40 7.60
N LYS A 51 -16.75 -5.30 7.93
CA LYS A 51 -17.51 -6.08 6.95
C LYS A 51 -18.35 -5.20 6.04
N ILE A 52 -19.06 -4.23 6.60
CA ILE A 52 -19.90 -3.29 5.82
C ILE A 52 -19.03 -2.50 4.83
N LEU A 53 -17.88 -1.97 5.27
CA LEU A 53 -17.00 -1.19 4.40
C LEU A 53 -16.36 -2.06 3.31
N LEU A 54 -16.01 -3.32 3.60
CA LEU A 54 -15.48 -4.28 2.63
C LEU A 54 -16.52 -4.64 1.57
N GLU A 55 -17.76 -4.96 1.96
CA GLU A 55 -18.87 -5.29 1.06
C GLU A 55 -19.18 -4.12 0.10
N ARG A 56 -19.04 -2.90 0.58
CA ARG A 56 -19.23 -1.67 -0.21
C ARG A 56 -18.01 -1.25 -1.01
N GLY A 57 -16.89 -1.97 -0.90
CA GLY A 57 -15.64 -1.65 -1.60
C GLY A 57 -15.00 -0.31 -1.20
N LEU A 58 -15.31 0.18 0.00
CA LEU A 58 -14.75 1.42 0.53
C LEU A 58 -13.36 1.22 1.15
N VAL A 59 -13.11 0.01 1.63
CA VAL A 59 -11.81 -0.44 2.14
C VAL A 59 -11.41 -1.75 1.49
N GLU A 60 -10.17 -2.13 1.64
CA GLU A 60 -9.58 -3.37 1.14
C GLU A 60 -8.53 -3.89 2.11
N GLY A 61 -8.20 -5.18 2.01
CA GLY A 61 -7.33 -5.91 2.92
C GLY A 61 -8.08 -7.00 3.67
N GLU A 62 -7.43 -7.59 4.66
CA GLU A 62 -8.03 -8.59 5.54
C GLU A 62 -8.15 -8.01 6.94
N TYR A 63 -9.29 -8.25 7.60
CA TYR A 63 -9.49 -7.84 8.99
C TYR A 63 -8.42 -8.49 9.90
N PRO A 64 -7.83 -7.76 10.83
CA PRO A 64 -8.09 -6.35 11.19
C PRO A 64 -7.30 -5.29 10.37
N ASP A 65 -6.43 -5.70 9.43
CA ASP A 65 -5.48 -4.85 8.73
C ASP A 65 -6.08 -4.27 7.44
N LEU A 66 -7.04 -3.37 7.61
CA LEU A 66 -7.73 -2.70 6.52
C LEU A 66 -6.99 -1.45 6.04
N THR A 67 -7.17 -1.13 4.76
CA THR A 67 -6.73 0.13 4.13
C THR A 67 -7.87 0.71 3.31
N ILE A 68 -7.87 2.03 3.10
CA ILE A 68 -8.84 2.64 2.17
C ILE A 68 -8.68 2.05 0.77
N SER A 69 -9.77 1.90 0.04
CA SER A 69 -9.72 1.37 -1.32
C SER A 69 -9.07 2.34 -2.30
N LEU A 70 -8.57 1.82 -3.43
CA LEU A 70 -7.98 2.64 -4.49
C LEU A 70 -8.96 3.72 -5.01
N SER A 71 -10.26 3.39 -5.09
CA SER A 71 -11.30 4.33 -5.52
C SER A 71 -11.42 5.52 -4.56
N ILE A 72 -11.43 5.26 -3.26
CA ILE A 72 -11.46 6.28 -2.22
C ILE A 72 -10.16 7.10 -2.23
N ALA A 73 -9.01 6.45 -2.34
CA ALA A 73 -7.71 7.13 -2.40
C ALA A 73 -7.62 8.10 -3.61
N ARG A 74 -8.19 7.74 -4.76
CA ARG A 74 -8.27 8.61 -5.93
C ARG A 74 -9.18 9.82 -5.69
N GLN A 75 -10.37 9.60 -5.17
CA GLN A 75 -11.36 10.66 -4.90
C GLN A 75 -10.87 11.64 -3.82
N THR A 76 -10.17 11.14 -2.82
CA THR A 76 -9.61 11.96 -1.73
C THR A 76 -8.23 12.54 -2.03
N LYS A 77 -7.66 12.29 -3.23
CA LYS A 77 -6.29 12.69 -3.62
C LYS A 77 -5.22 12.15 -2.65
N GLN A 78 -5.40 10.92 -2.19
CA GLN A 78 -4.52 10.22 -1.24
C GLN A 78 -3.75 9.07 -1.90
N LEU A 79 -3.57 9.11 -3.22
CA LEU A 79 -2.81 8.09 -3.96
C LEU A 79 -1.38 7.89 -3.45
N PRO A 80 -0.62 8.95 -3.09
CA PRO A 80 0.73 8.76 -2.55
C PRO A 80 0.72 7.97 -1.25
N GLU A 81 -0.17 8.30 -0.33
CA GLU A 81 -0.33 7.60 0.96
C GLU A 81 -0.80 6.16 0.77
N TYR A 82 -1.77 5.95 -0.13
CA TYR A 82 -2.24 4.63 -0.51
C TYR A 82 -1.09 3.76 -1.06
N THR A 83 -0.32 4.31 -2.01
CA THR A 83 0.83 3.61 -2.61
C THR A 83 1.91 3.29 -1.58
N LYS A 84 2.15 4.19 -0.62
CA LYS A 84 3.11 3.97 0.47
C LYS A 84 2.69 2.81 1.38
N VAL A 85 1.40 2.66 1.68
CA VAL A 85 0.88 1.58 2.53
C VAL A 85 0.85 0.25 1.79
N LYS A 86 0.31 0.24 0.58
CA LYS A 86 0.15 -0.97 -0.26
C LYS A 86 1.43 -1.39 -0.98
N GLY A 87 2.36 -0.45 -1.18
CA GLY A 87 3.47 -0.58 -2.10
C GLY A 87 3.05 -0.33 -3.56
N LEU A 88 4.03 -0.37 -4.45
CA LEU A 88 3.76 -0.31 -5.89
C LEU A 88 3.12 -1.61 -6.38
N GLU A 89 2.40 -1.54 -7.50
CA GLU A 89 1.90 -2.72 -8.18
C GLU A 89 3.07 -3.67 -8.51
N ARG A 90 2.81 -4.98 -8.38
CA ARG A 90 3.81 -6.04 -8.59
C ARG A 90 4.57 -5.88 -9.91
N ASN A 91 3.87 -5.53 -11.00
CA ASN A 91 4.50 -5.34 -12.30
C ASN A 91 5.48 -4.17 -12.33
N LYS A 92 5.19 -3.08 -11.62
CA LYS A 92 6.13 -1.94 -11.49
C LYS A 92 7.35 -2.31 -10.67
N ILE A 93 7.18 -3.03 -9.56
CA ILE A 93 8.30 -3.54 -8.75
C ILE A 93 9.18 -4.46 -9.60
N LYS A 94 8.58 -5.34 -10.40
CA LYS A 94 9.27 -6.23 -11.33
C LYS A 94 10.09 -5.47 -12.37
N GLN A 95 9.48 -4.44 -13.02
CA GLN A 95 10.17 -3.59 -13.97
C GLN A 95 11.35 -2.84 -13.33
N MET A 96 11.17 -2.29 -12.14
CA MET A 96 12.25 -1.61 -11.42
C MET A 96 13.38 -2.56 -11.03
N ALA A 97 13.05 -3.79 -10.58
CA ALA A 97 14.03 -4.82 -10.30
C ALA A 97 14.84 -5.19 -11.54
N LEU A 98 14.15 -5.39 -12.68
CA LEU A 98 14.79 -5.70 -13.97
C LEU A 98 15.75 -4.59 -14.39
N GLN A 99 15.31 -3.35 -14.36
CA GLN A 99 16.12 -2.19 -14.72
C GLN A 99 17.36 -2.06 -13.81
N PHE A 100 17.19 -2.29 -12.52
CA PHE A 100 18.31 -2.27 -11.57
C PHE A 100 19.36 -3.36 -11.89
N ILE A 101 18.90 -4.58 -12.21
CA ILE A 101 19.77 -5.69 -12.60
C ILE A 101 20.44 -5.42 -13.95
N GLN A 102 19.72 -4.84 -14.93
CA GLN A 102 20.31 -4.42 -16.21
C GLN A 102 21.43 -3.39 -16.03
N ASN A 103 21.20 -2.41 -15.15
CA ASN A 103 22.21 -1.38 -14.87
C ASN A 103 23.48 -1.92 -14.19
N ALA A 104 23.39 -3.07 -13.52
CA ALA A 104 24.54 -3.75 -12.93
C ALA A 104 25.43 -4.43 -14.00
N GLY A 105 24.93 -4.60 -15.23
CA GLY A 105 25.69 -5.12 -16.36
C GLY A 105 26.35 -6.48 -16.12
N GLU A 106 27.59 -6.61 -16.54
CA GLU A 106 28.36 -7.85 -16.44
C GLU A 106 28.77 -8.22 -15.00
N GLU A 107 28.76 -7.28 -14.08
CA GLU A 107 29.08 -7.55 -12.65
C GLU A 107 27.92 -8.27 -11.95
N GLY A 108 26.71 -8.11 -12.47
CA GLY A 108 25.50 -8.60 -11.84
C GLY A 108 25.23 -7.94 -10.49
N THR A 109 24.19 -8.39 -9.80
CA THR A 109 23.83 -7.84 -8.50
C THR A 109 23.33 -8.91 -7.54
N ARG A 110 23.58 -8.74 -6.26
CA ARG A 110 23.07 -9.64 -5.23
C ARG A 110 21.63 -9.30 -4.88
N ARG A 111 20.90 -10.30 -4.42
CA ARG A 111 19.49 -10.15 -3.97
C ARG A 111 19.33 -9.04 -2.92
N GLU A 112 20.29 -8.91 -2.00
CA GLU A 112 20.25 -7.93 -0.92
C GLU A 112 20.23 -6.49 -1.46
N PHE A 113 20.98 -6.21 -2.52
CA PHE A 113 21.01 -4.89 -3.17
C PHE A 113 19.71 -4.61 -3.93
N VAL A 114 19.11 -5.63 -4.55
CA VAL A 114 17.77 -5.47 -5.17
C VAL A 114 16.71 -5.16 -4.11
N ILE A 115 16.75 -5.83 -2.95
CA ILE A 115 15.81 -5.56 -1.85
C ILE A 115 16.00 -4.14 -1.33
N GLU A 116 17.23 -3.70 -1.11
CA GLU A 116 17.53 -2.36 -0.62
C GLU A 116 17.09 -1.28 -1.62
N TYR A 117 17.37 -1.48 -2.91
CA TYR A 117 16.91 -0.56 -3.96
C TYR A 117 15.37 -0.42 -4.00
N LEU A 118 14.65 -1.53 -3.81
CA LEU A 118 13.20 -1.56 -3.84
C LEU A 118 12.53 -1.15 -2.51
N ARG A 119 13.29 -0.91 -1.45
CA ARG A 119 12.78 -0.74 -0.08
C ARG A 119 11.63 0.26 0.02
N GLU A 120 11.78 1.42 -0.62
CA GLU A 120 10.77 2.50 -0.57
C GLU A 120 9.51 2.20 -1.41
N THR A 121 9.57 1.17 -2.27
CA THR A 121 8.47 0.77 -3.16
C THR A 121 7.69 -0.43 -2.64
N LEU A 122 8.22 -1.10 -1.63
CA LEU A 122 7.59 -2.25 -0.99
C LEU A 122 6.52 -1.80 0.01
N PRO A 123 5.48 -2.64 0.25
CA PRO A 123 4.43 -2.28 1.20
C PRO A 123 5.00 -2.01 2.60
N ALA A 124 4.73 -0.82 3.13
CA ALA A 124 5.19 -0.42 4.46
C ALA A 124 4.57 -1.28 5.60
N ARG A 125 3.42 -1.89 5.34
CA ARG A 125 2.74 -2.80 6.28
C ARG A 125 3.39 -4.18 6.41
N ASN A 126 4.22 -4.58 5.44
CA ASN A 126 4.90 -5.87 5.48
C ASN A 126 6.07 -5.85 6.46
N THR A 127 6.34 -7.00 7.08
CA THR A 127 7.59 -7.17 7.81
C THR A 127 8.77 -7.24 6.84
N LYS A 128 9.98 -7.11 7.37
CA LYS A 128 11.21 -7.25 6.58
C LYS A 128 11.27 -8.61 5.87
N GLU A 129 10.89 -9.67 6.57
CA GLU A 129 10.87 -11.04 6.04
C GLU A 129 9.84 -11.21 4.93
N GLN A 130 8.65 -10.60 5.08
CA GLN A 130 7.61 -10.62 4.05
C GLN A 130 8.09 -9.90 2.78
N ASN A 131 8.73 -8.75 2.93
CA ASN A 131 9.29 -8.00 1.81
C ASN A 131 10.43 -8.76 1.13
N GLN A 132 11.29 -9.44 1.89
CA GLN A 132 12.33 -10.30 1.35
C GLN A 132 11.74 -11.49 0.55
N ARG A 133 10.66 -12.10 1.02
CA ARG A 133 9.94 -13.15 0.28
C ARG A 133 9.31 -12.60 -1.00
N LEU A 134 8.67 -11.43 -0.92
CA LEU A 134 8.05 -10.78 -2.09
C LEU A 134 9.08 -10.55 -3.20
N VAL A 135 10.22 -9.94 -2.89
CA VAL A 135 11.30 -9.72 -3.86
C VAL A 135 11.87 -11.04 -4.37
N GLY A 136 12.05 -12.03 -3.50
CA GLY A 136 12.50 -13.37 -3.89
C GLY A 136 11.56 -14.04 -4.90
N ASN A 137 10.25 -13.93 -4.68
CA ASN A 137 9.24 -14.46 -5.60
C ASN A 137 9.24 -13.72 -6.95
N ILE A 138 9.46 -12.40 -6.95
CA ILE A 138 9.56 -11.61 -8.17
C ILE A 138 10.81 -12.01 -8.97
N LEU A 139 11.95 -12.18 -8.32
CA LEU A 139 13.18 -12.63 -8.97
C LEU A 139 13.05 -14.05 -9.55
N ALA A 140 12.41 -14.97 -8.82
CA ALA A 140 12.12 -16.32 -9.32
C ALA A 140 11.18 -16.31 -10.55
N GLU A 141 10.15 -15.48 -10.52
CA GLU A 141 9.25 -15.27 -11.66
C GLU A 141 10.00 -14.74 -12.87
N MET A 142 10.83 -13.72 -12.71
CA MET A 142 11.65 -13.14 -13.77
C MET A 142 12.65 -14.16 -14.35
N ASN A 143 13.20 -15.03 -13.51
CA ASN A 143 14.08 -16.11 -13.96
C ASN A 143 13.31 -17.16 -14.80
N ASN A 144 12.11 -17.53 -14.36
CA ASN A 144 11.24 -18.46 -15.11
C ASN A 144 10.78 -17.89 -16.45
N GLU A 145 10.61 -16.58 -16.54
CA GLU A 145 10.29 -15.87 -17.79
C GLU A 145 11.53 -15.63 -18.67
N GLY A 146 12.69 -16.00 -18.20
CA GLY A 146 13.94 -15.81 -18.94
C GLY A 146 14.43 -14.34 -19.00
N LEU A 147 13.91 -13.46 -18.15
CA LEU A 147 14.32 -12.05 -18.09
C LEU A 147 15.63 -11.85 -17.33
N VAL A 148 15.89 -12.69 -16.36
CA VAL A 148 17.12 -12.71 -15.57
C VAL A 148 17.62 -14.12 -15.36
N ILE A 149 18.91 -14.27 -15.06
CA ILE A 149 19.50 -15.54 -14.66
C ILE A 149 20.26 -15.37 -13.36
N GLN A 150 20.31 -16.42 -12.56
CA GLN A 150 21.13 -16.45 -11.33
C GLN A 150 22.39 -17.28 -11.57
N LYS A 151 23.57 -16.70 -11.29
CA LYS A 151 24.87 -17.40 -11.27
C LYS A 151 25.67 -16.93 -10.06
N ASP A 152 26.28 -17.85 -9.34
CA ASP A 152 27.17 -17.56 -8.20
C ASP A 152 26.59 -16.56 -7.17
N ARG A 153 25.29 -16.71 -6.86
CA ARG A 153 24.49 -15.82 -5.98
C ARG A 153 24.21 -14.43 -6.54
N ASN A 154 24.67 -14.12 -7.75
CA ASN A 154 24.37 -12.86 -8.44
C ASN A 154 23.26 -13.05 -9.48
N TRP A 155 22.50 -11.99 -9.70
CA TRP A 155 21.47 -11.89 -10.71
C TRP A 155 21.97 -11.06 -11.88
N TYR A 156 21.72 -11.53 -13.08
CA TYR A 156 22.10 -10.92 -14.35
C TYR A 156 20.89 -10.80 -15.24
N ALA A 157 20.77 -9.68 -15.95
CA ALA A 157 19.73 -9.57 -16.98
C ALA A 157 20.12 -10.43 -18.18
N THR A 158 19.14 -11.11 -18.74
CA THR A 158 19.35 -11.77 -20.03
C THR A 158 19.27 -10.70 -21.12
N THR A 159 20.32 -10.58 -21.90
CA THR A 159 20.27 -9.83 -23.16
C THR A 159 19.37 -10.59 -24.11
N SER A 160 18.22 -10.02 -24.50
CA SER A 160 17.48 -10.51 -25.66
C SER A 160 18.46 -10.46 -26.85
N LYS A 161 18.89 -11.62 -27.33
CA LYS A 161 19.49 -11.67 -28.65
C LYS A 161 18.33 -11.46 -29.62
N ASP A 162 18.27 -10.23 -30.20
CA ASP A 162 17.59 -10.01 -31.46
C ASP A 162 18.18 -10.88 -32.56
#